data_96416c8c225f3f6e2daeb947164e8707
#
_entry.id   96416c8c225f3f6e2daeb947164e8707
#
_cell.length_a   1.000
_cell.length_b   1.000
_cell.length_c   1.000
_cell.angle_alpha   90.00
_cell.angle_beta   90.00
_cell.angle_gamma   90.00
#
_symmetry.space_group_name_H-M   'P 1'
#
loop_
_entity.id
_entity.type
_entity.pdbx_description
1 polymer ?
#
loop_
_entity_poly.entity_id
_entity_poly.type
_entity_poly.pdbx_seq_one_letter_code
_entity_poly.pdbx_strand_id
1 'polypeptide(L)'
;PVVVSDVGGLNEIVDHGVNGMKSYAGNANSLADSILSLLYNPQLCANVVKQAKLDVKNKYNWTKIAQDTHFIYQKAICQTMAERQARQIAQEEAQKTKKTKNTDKEITNLLGFKKRQAYA
;
A
#
# COMPACT_ATOMS: atom_id res chain seq x y z
N PRO A 1 -15.18 19.95 21.15
CA PRO A 1 -14.22 20.36 20.11
C PRO A 1 -12.80 20.04 20.57
N VAL A 2 -11.87 19.90 19.62
CA VAL A 2 -10.45 19.68 19.89
C VAL A 2 -9.61 20.78 19.27
N VAL A 3 -8.52 21.14 19.94
CA VAL A 3 -7.45 21.99 19.39
C VAL A 3 -6.16 21.16 19.48
N VAL A 4 -5.44 21.02 18.37
CA VAL A 4 -4.23 20.21 18.28
C VAL A 4 -3.07 21.02 17.71
N SER A 5 -1.84 20.64 18.04
CA SER A 5 -0.67 21.18 17.36
C SER A 5 -0.54 20.60 15.97
N ASP A 6 -0.21 21.43 14.97
CA ASP A 6 -0.04 21.04 13.57
C ASP A 6 1.29 20.29 13.36
N VAL A 7 1.36 19.06 13.92
CA VAL A 7 2.56 18.21 13.85
C VAL A 7 2.19 16.73 13.71
N GLY A 8 3.03 16.00 13.00
CA GLY A 8 2.96 14.53 12.91
C GLY A 8 1.58 14.02 12.49
N GLY A 9 1.16 12.90 13.06
CA GLY A 9 -0.11 12.26 12.73
C GLY A 9 -1.38 13.06 13.07
N LEU A 10 -1.29 14.06 13.95
CA LEU A 10 -2.43 14.94 14.25
C LEU A 10 -2.81 15.81 13.07
N ASN A 11 -1.83 16.19 12.25
CA ASN A 11 -2.06 16.95 11.02
C ASN A 11 -2.87 16.16 9.97
N GLU A 12 -2.75 14.83 9.96
CA GLU A 12 -3.47 13.97 9.03
C GLU A 12 -4.92 13.70 9.49
N ILE A 13 -5.18 13.76 10.79
CA ILE A 13 -6.48 13.42 11.38
C ILE A 13 -7.39 14.63 11.48
N VAL A 14 -6.82 15.80 11.80
CA VAL A 14 -7.58 17.02 12.06
C VAL A 14 -7.46 17.98 10.89
N ASP A 15 -8.60 18.39 10.35
CA ASP A 15 -8.74 19.44 9.36
C ASP A 15 -9.16 20.74 10.05
N HIS A 16 -8.32 21.80 9.94
CA HIS A 16 -8.52 23.09 10.63
C HIS A 16 -9.86 23.72 10.27
N GLY A 17 -10.66 24.07 11.29
CA GLY A 17 -11.97 24.68 11.12
C GLY A 17 -13.08 23.75 10.63
N VAL A 18 -12.78 22.49 10.35
CA VAL A 18 -13.74 21.50 9.83
C VAL A 18 -14.12 20.48 10.92
N ASN A 19 -13.15 19.69 11.39
CA ASN A 19 -13.38 18.69 12.44
C ASN A 19 -12.56 18.93 13.72
N GLY A 20 -11.77 20.02 13.76
CA GLY A 20 -10.97 20.49 14.89
C GLY A 20 -10.30 21.81 14.56
N MET A 21 -9.52 22.32 15.48
CA MET A 21 -8.67 23.50 15.25
C MET A 21 -7.21 23.09 15.34
N LYS A 22 -6.37 23.67 14.48
CA LYS A 22 -4.92 23.49 14.52
C LYS A 22 -4.25 24.76 15.01
N SER A 23 -3.18 24.58 15.79
CA SER A 23 -2.30 25.67 16.22
C SER A 23 -0.86 25.37 15.80
N TYR A 24 -0.07 26.38 15.53
CA TYR A 24 1.35 26.20 15.26
C TYR A 24 2.09 25.61 16.48
N ALA A 25 2.94 24.62 16.22
CA ALA A 25 3.71 23.98 17.29
C ALA A 25 4.61 24.98 18.00
N GLY A 26 4.60 24.93 19.33
CA GLY A 26 5.41 25.82 20.16
C GLY A 26 4.94 27.28 20.20
N ASN A 27 3.81 27.62 19.58
CA ASN A 27 3.28 28.99 19.54
C ASN A 27 2.05 29.12 20.45
N ALA A 28 2.26 29.68 21.65
CA ALA A 28 1.20 29.87 22.65
C ALA A 28 0.09 30.82 22.17
N ASN A 29 0.41 31.83 21.37
CA ASN A 29 -0.58 32.77 20.85
C ASN A 29 -1.50 32.10 19.85
N SER A 30 -0.95 31.29 18.91
CA SER A 30 -1.74 30.51 17.97
C SER A 30 -2.68 29.51 18.67
N LEU A 31 -2.22 28.91 19.76
CA LEU A 31 -3.05 28.03 20.58
C LEU A 31 -4.18 28.79 21.25
N ALA A 32 -3.88 29.95 21.87
CA ALA A 32 -4.87 30.81 22.49
C ALA A 32 -5.91 31.28 21.48
N ASP A 33 -5.51 31.77 20.30
CA ASP A 33 -6.41 32.22 19.24
C ASP A 33 -7.35 31.10 18.77
N SER A 34 -6.84 29.89 18.62
CA SER A 34 -7.65 28.71 18.23
C SER A 34 -8.68 28.36 19.29
N ILE A 35 -8.32 28.44 20.57
CA ILE A 35 -9.23 28.18 21.70
C ILE A 35 -10.30 29.29 21.77
N LEU A 36 -9.89 30.55 21.71
CA LEU A 36 -10.80 31.70 21.78
C LEU A 36 -11.78 31.71 20.61
N SER A 37 -11.34 31.33 19.40
CA SER A 37 -12.21 31.22 18.23
C SER A 37 -13.37 30.23 18.46
N LEU A 38 -13.12 29.12 19.15
CA LEU A 38 -14.18 28.15 19.49
C LEU A 38 -15.08 28.66 20.62
N LEU A 39 -14.53 29.37 21.61
CA LEU A 39 -15.30 29.89 22.74
C LEU A 39 -16.22 31.03 22.33
N TYR A 40 -15.74 31.95 21.48
CA TYR A 40 -16.50 33.12 21.04
C TYR A 40 -17.42 32.83 19.84
N ASN A 41 -17.29 31.68 19.20
CA ASN A 41 -18.15 31.30 18.08
C ASN A 41 -18.84 29.94 18.33
N PRO A 42 -20.00 29.94 19.03
CA PRO A 42 -20.76 28.71 19.32
C PRO A 42 -21.17 27.94 18.07
N GLN A 43 -21.45 28.63 16.96
CA GLN A 43 -21.84 28.01 15.72
C GLN A 43 -20.68 27.23 15.08
N LEU A 44 -19.48 27.80 15.06
CA LEU A 44 -18.27 27.12 14.62
C LEU A 44 -18.00 25.89 15.50
N CYS A 45 -18.07 26.05 16.80
CA CYS A 45 -17.89 24.96 17.76
C CYS A 45 -18.86 23.79 17.49
N ALA A 46 -20.14 24.09 17.29
CA ALA A 46 -21.15 23.06 17.01
C ALA A 46 -20.90 22.34 15.69
N ASN A 47 -20.53 23.06 14.64
CA ASN A 47 -20.21 22.49 13.33
C ASN A 47 -18.97 21.57 13.39
N VAL A 48 -17.91 22.02 14.00
CA VAL A 48 -16.67 21.25 14.19
C VAL A 48 -16.94 19.95 14.97
N VAL A 49 -17.68 20.02 16.07
CA VAL A 49 -18.06 18.85 16.87
C VAL A 49 -18.92 17.86 16.06
N LYS A 50 -19.88 18.35 15.30
CA LYS A 50 -20.73 17.52 14.46
C LYS A 50 -19.89 16.76 13.41
N GLN A 51 -19.02 17.47 12.72
CA GLN A 51 -18.15 16.88 11.70
C GLN A 51 -17.15 15.88 12.31
N ALA A 52 -16.52 16.24 13.42
CA ALA A 52 -15.61 15.34 14.12
C ALA A 52 -16.27 14.00 14.50
N LYS A 53 -17.51 14.04 15.02
CA LYS A 53 -18.27 12.82 15.34
C LYS A 53 -18.57 11.96 14.10
N LEU A 54 -18.86 12.59 12.96
CA LEU A 54 -19.10 11.87 11.70
C LEU A 54 -17.80 11.23 11.20
N ASP A 55 -16.69 11.94 11.26
CA ASP A 55 -15.39 11.42 10.82
C ASP A 55 -14.94 10.23 11.67
N VAL A 56 -15.06 10.32 13.00
CA VAL A 56 -14.74 9.20 13.90
C VAL A 56 -15.60 7.98 13.57
N LYS A 57 -16.92 8.17 13.38
CA LYS A 57 -17.82 7.07 13.07
C LYS A 57 -17.53 6.41 11.72
N ASN A 58 -17.18 7.20 10.70
CA ASN A 58 -17.07 6.73 9.33
C ASN A 58 -15.64 6.31 8.94
N LYS A 59 -14.62 7.04 9.43
CA LYS A 59 -13.21 6.81 9.05
C LYS A 59 -12.44 5.99 10.08
N TYR A 60 -12.69 6.22 11.39
CA TYR A 60 -11.86 5.66 12.47
C TYR A 60 -12.59 4.57 13.28
N ASN A 61 -13.48 3.85 12.63
CA ASN A 61 -14.20 2.73 13.20
C ASN A 61 -13.35 1.45 13.11
N TRP A 62 -13.15 0.76 14.22
CA TRP A 62 -12.36 -0.47 14.31
C TRP A 62 -12.83 -1.58 13.34
N THR A 63 -14.15 -1.70 13.14
CA THR A 63 -14.69 -2.67 12.19
C THR A 63 -14.23 -2.36 10.76
N LYS A 64 -14.27 -1.09 10.37
CA LYS A 64 -13.79 -0.66 9.05
C LYS A 64 -12.28 -0.84 8.91
N ILE A 65 -11.51 -0.46 9.91
CA ILE A 65 -10.04 -0.63 9.92
C ILE A 65 -9.68 -2.12 9.77
N ALA A 66 -10.38 -3.01 10.47
CA ALA A 66 -10.15 -4.45 10.36
C ALA A 66 -10.50 -4.98 8.96
N GLN A 67 -11.60 -4.53 8.36
CA GLN A 67 -11.98 -4.89 6.99
C GLN A 67 -10.96 -4.40 5.97
N ASP A 68 -10.53 -3.14 6.05
CA ASP A 68 -9.55 -2.56 5.14
C ASP A 68 -8.19 -3.27 5.28
N THR A 69 -7.78 -3.59 6.51
CA THR A 69 -6.56 -4.38 6.79
C THR A 69 -6.66 -5.79 6.20
N HIS A 70 -7.78 -6.47 6.38
CA HIS A 70 -8.03 -7.79 5.80
C HIS A 70 -7.95 -7.75 4.26
N PHE A 71 -8.57 -6.76 3.65
CA PHE A 71 -8.50 -6.56 2.19
C PHE A 71 -7.07 -6.38 1.69
N ILE A 72 -6.25 -5.57 2.40
CA ILE A 72 -4.84 -5.38 2.06
C ILE A 72 -4.06 -6.70 2.16
N TYR A 73 -4.29 -7.50 3.20
CA TYR A 73 -3.66 -8.81 3.34
C TYR A 73 -4.06 -9.77 2.23
N GLN A 74 -5.35 -9.85 1.87
CA GLN A 74 -5.80 -10.67 0.76
C GLN A 74 -5.13 -10.25 -0.55
N LYS A 75 -5.09 -8.95 -0.83
CA LYS A 75 -4.42 -8.42 -2.03
C LYS A 75 -2.94 -8.79 -2.08
N ALA A 76 -2.22 -8.65 -0.97
CA ALA A 76 -0.80 -8.99 -0.88
C ALA A 76 -0.57 -10.51 -1.11
N ILE A 77 -1.41 -11.36 -0.52
CA ILE A 77 -1.32 -12.82 -0.71
C ILE A 77 -1.56 -13.19 -2.18
N CYS A 78 -2.62 -12.65 -2.80
CA CYS A 78 -2.91 -12.92 -4.21
C CYS A 78 -1.78 -12.48 -5.14
N GLN A 79 -1.20 -11.30 -4.90
CA GLN A 79 -0.05 -10.81 -5.68
C GLN A 79 1.16 -11.74 -5.55
N THR A 80 1.51 -12.13 -4.31
CA THR A 80 2.63 -13.02 -4.05
C THR A 80 2.43 -14.41 -4.69
N MET A 81 1.20 -14.94 -4.65
CA MET A 81 0.87 -16.21 -5.30
C MET A 81 1.00 -16.13 -6.82
N ALA A 82 0.47 -15.08 -7.43
CA ALA A 82 0.59 -14.86 -8.88
C ALA A 82 2.06 -14.75 -9.34
N GLU A 83 2.87 -14.01 -8.59
CA GLU A 83 4.31 -13.90 -8.86
C GLU A 83 5.04 -15.23 -8.74
N ARG A 84 4.71 -16.05 -7.72
CA ARG A 84 5.29 -17.39 -7.54
C ARG A 84 4.92 -18.30 -8.69
N GLN A 85 3.67 -18.31 -9.11
CA GLN A 85 3.22 -19.10 -10.27
C GLN A 85 3.92 -18.67 -11.56
N ALA A 86 4.02 -17.37 -11.82
CA ALA A 86 4.73 -16.86 -12.99
C ALA A 86 6.22 -17.28 -13.01
N ARG A 87 6.90 -17.23 -11.86
CA ARG A 87 8.28 -17.69 -11.72
C ARG A 87 8.42 -19.19 -11.96
N GLN A 88 7.48 -20.02 -11.47
CA GLN A 88 7.49 -21.47 -11.70
C GLN A 88 7.33 -21.79 -13.18
N ILE A 89 6.35 -21.18 -13.85
CA ILE A 89 6.13 -21.37 -15.30
C ILE A 89 7.39 -20.97 -16.09
N ALA A 90 7.98 -19.82 -15.79
CA ALA A 90 9.20 -19.38 -16.47
C ALA A 90 10.40 -20.34 -16.25
N GLN A 91 10.52 -20.94 -15.06
CA GLN A 91 11.55 -21.94 -14.77
C GLN A 91 11.33 -23.23 -15.55
N GLU A 92 10.09 -23.70 -15.63
CA GLU A 92 9.74 -24.91 -16.39
C GLU A 92 10.00 -24.73 -17.90
N GLU A 93 9.64 -23.57 -18.46
CA GLU A 93 9.93 -23.26 -19.87
C GLU A 93 11.43 -23.18 -20.15
N ALA A 94 12.20 -22.57 -19.24
CA ALA A 94 13.65 -22.50 -19.35
C ALA A 94 14.29 -23.90 -19.29
N GLN A 95 13.77 -24.80 -18.45
CA GLN A 95 14.25 -26.19 -18.38
C GLN A 95 13.90 -26.98 -19.66
N LYS A 96 12.69 -26.83 -20.18
CA LYS A 96 12.29 -27.46 -21.46
C LYS A 96 13.20 -27.00 -22.59
N THR A 97 13.46 -25.71 -22.70
CA THR A 97 14.34 -25.15 -23.73
C THR A 97 15.78 -25.66 -23.64
N LYS A 98 16.30 -25.85 -22.39
CA LYS A 98 17.64 -26.45 -22.19
C LYS A 98 17.69 -27.91 -22.59
N LYS A 99 16.65 -28.71 -22.27
CA LYS A 99 16.55 -30.12 -22.69
C LYS A 99 16.55 -30.24 -24.20
N THR A 100 15.72 -29.44 -24.90
CA THR A 100 15.67 -29.45 -26.38
C THR A 100 17.02 -29.13 -27.01
N LYS A 101 17.69 -28.07 -26.53
CA LYS A 101 19.02 -27.70 -27.03
C LYS A 101 20.10 -28.78 -26.80
N ASN A 102 20.01 -29.52 -25.70
CA ASN A 102 20.92 -30.64 -25.47
C ASN A 102 20.66 -31.82 -26.41
N THR A 103 19.39 -32.14 -26.63
CA THR A 103 19.01 -33.20 -27.59
C THR A 103 19.44 -32.86 -29.01
N ASP A 104 19.28 -31.60 -29.45
CA ASP A 104 19.71 -31.15 -30.77
C ASP A 104 21.24 -31.22 -30.92
N LYS A 105 22.01 -30.90 -29.86
CA LYS A 105 23.46 -31.07 -29.84
C LYS A 105 23.89 -32.52 -29.96
N GLU A 106 23.23 -33.45 -29.25
CA GLU A 106 23.51 -34.87 -29.31
C GLU A 106 23.20 -35.44 -30.70
N ILE A 107 22.07 -35.07 -31.32
CA ILE A 107 21.71 -35.46 -32.69
C ILE A 107 22.75 -34.95 -33.68
N THR A 108 23.15 -33.68 -33.57
CA THR A 108 24.16 -33.10 -34.43
C THR A 108 25.52 -33.80 -34.33
N ASN A 109 25.93 -34.18 -33.13
CA ASN A 109 27.16 -34.94 -32.86
C ASN A 109 27.10 -36.37 -33.49
N LEU A 110 25.96 -37.04 -33.33
CA LEU A 110 25.76 -38.38 -33.85
C LEU A 110 25.75 -38.36 -35.41
N LEU A 111 25.12 -37.41 -36.03
CA LEU A 111 25.12 -37.21 -37.48
C LEU A 111 26.50 -36.87 -38.03
N GLY A 112 27.25 -36.03 -37.30
CA GLY A 112 28.64 -35.71 -37.66
C GLY A 112 29.59 -36.89 -37.53
N PHE A 113 29.39 -37.78 -36.58
CA PHE A 113 30.16 -39.02 -36.43
C PHE A 113 29.87 -40.02 -37.54
N LYS A 114 28.62 -40.21 -37.91
CA LYS A 114 28.24 -41.11 -39.06
C LYS A 114 28.80 -40.62 -40.39
N LYS A 115 28.87 -39.32 -40.63
CA LYS A 115 29.51 -38.78 -41.85
C LYS A 115 31.02 -39.09 -41.91
N ARG A 116 31.73 -39.06 -40.79
CA ARG A 116 33.19 -39.39 -40.77
C ARG A 116 33.49 -40.86 -41.01
N GLN A 117 32.62 -41.76 -40.61
CA GLN A 117 32.76 -43.21 -40.87
C GLN A 117 32.39 -43.64 -42.30
N ALA A 118 31.61 -42.83 -43.03
CA ALA A 118 31.22 -43.13 -44.41
C ALA A 118 32.29 -42.74 -45.45
N TYR A 119 33.35 -42.05 -45.05
CA TYR A 119 34.46 -41.60 -45.91
C TYR A 119 35.83 -42.23 -45.50
N ALA A 120 35.85 -43.22 -44.61
CA ALA A 120 37.01 -44.03 -44.26
C ALA A 120 36.87 -45.44 -44.82
#